data_92d49821ab5cf4f0459a7f2ead3c951a
#
_entry.id   92d49821ab5cf4f0459a7f2ead3c951a
#
_cell.length_a   1.000
_cell.length_b   1.000
_cell.length_c   1.000
_cell.angle_alpha   90.00
_cell.angle_beta   90.00
_cell.angle_gamma   90.00
#
_symmetry.space_group_name_H-M   'P 1'
#
loop_
_entity.id
_entity.type
_entity.pdbx_description
1 polymer ?
#
loop_
_entity_poly.entity_id
_entity_poly.type
_entity_poly.pdbx_seq_one_letter_code
_entity_poly.pdbx_strand_id
1 'polypeptide(L)'
;VEGEKQGIPIEIAMQYNTGFTENLHSYVNNINTHEGGTHLTGFRMGMTRTLKNYAQKEGMLDKLKFDIAGDDFREGLTAVISVKVQEPQFEGQTKTKLGNSEVSPAVSAAVSEILTNYLEEHPKEAKQIVDKVILAATARHAARKARDLVQRQTILGVAGLPGKLADCSSNDPSICELFLVEGDSAGGTAKQGRDREHQAILPLRGKILNVEKAMQHRVLDSAEIKNIYTALGVSIGTAEDSKALNMEKLRY
;
A
#
# COMPACT_ATOMS: atom_id res chain seq x y z
N VAL A 1 2.41 -32.26 4.68
CA VAL A 1 3.34 -32.68 3.64
C VAL A 1 4.69 -32.91 4.22
N GLU A 2 5.34 -34.00 3.84
CA GLU A 2 6.65 -34.40 4.32
C GLU A 2 7.63 -34.42 3.16
N GLY A 3 8.89 -34.06 3.42
CA GLY A 3 9.98 -34.08 2.45
C GLY A 3 11.34 -34.14 3.12
N GLU A 4 12.35 -34.42 2.33
CA GLU A 4 13.74 -34.40 2.77
C GLU A 4 14.59 -33.69 1.73
N LYS A 5 15.45 -32.77 2.17
CA LYS A 5 16.45 -32.12 1.33
C LYS A 5 17.76 -31.98 2.09
N GLN A 6 18.85 -32.34 1.41
CA GLN A 6 20.21 -32.27 1.97
C GLN A 6 20.36 -33.02 3.32
N GLY A 7 19.65 -34.17 3.48
CA GLY A 7 19.66 -34.94 4.73
C GLY A 7 18.85 -34.29 5.86
N ILE A 8 18.03 -33.27 5.59
CA ILE A 8 17.17 -32.60 6.57
C ILE A 8 15.74 -33.01 6.30
N PRO A 9 15.09 -33.83 7.17
CA PRO A 9 13.67 -34.11 7.14
C PRO A 9 12.88 -32.86 7.50
N ILE A 10 11.82 -32.58 6.70
CA ILE A 10 11.00 -31.38 6.78
C ILE A 10 9.55 -31.78 6.72
N GLU A 11 8.78 -31.39 7.72
CA GLU A 11 7.33 -31.57 7.80
C GLU A 11 6.64 -30.22 7.79
N ILE A 12 5.63 -30.04 6.93
CA ILE A 12 4.89 -28.79 6.80
C ILE A 12 3.40 -29.08 6.75
N ALA A 13 2.64 -28.36 7.60
CA ALA A 13 1.20 -28.25 7.48
C ALA A 13 0.85 -26.77 7.32
N MET A 14 0.03 -26.44 6.31
CA MET A 14 -0.34 -25.05 6.07
C MET A 14 -1.77 -24.94 5.57
N GLN A 15 -2.41 -23.83 5.93
CA GLN A 15 -3.77 -23.49 5.53
C GLN A 15 -3.92 -21.98 5.39
N TYR A 16 -4.62 -21.54 4.35
CA TYR A 16 -5.08 -20.17 4.25
C TYR A 16 -6.51 -20.04 4.81
N ASN A 17 -6.77 -18.94 5.48
CA ASN A 17 -8.08 -18.58 6.02
C ASN A 17 -8.48 -17.17 5.56
N THR A 18 -9.69 -16.75 5.90
CA THR A 18 -10.22 -15.41 5.54
C THR A 18 -9.69 -14.28 6.43
N GLY A 19 -8.94 -14.59 7.48
CA GLY A 19 -8.32 -13.61 8.39
C GLY A 19 -7.19 -12.81 7.75
N PHE A 20 -6.62 -11.91 8.54
CA PHE A 20 -5.55 -10.98 8.10
C PHE A 20 -4.22 -11.26 8.79
N THR A 21 -4.19 -12.13 9.79
CA THR A 21 -3.01 -12.41 10.60
C THR A 21 -2.26 -13.65 10.11
N GLU A 22 -0.93 -13.57 10.16
CA GLU A 22 -0.03 -14.71 9.99
C GLU A 22 0.12 -15.44 11.32
N ASN A 23 -0.12 -16.76 11.34
CA ASN A 23 0.09 -17.64 12.49
C ASN A 23 1.09 -18.72 12.10
N LEU A 24 2.34 -18.57 12.51
CA LEU A 24 3.41 -19.53 12.22
C LEU A 24 3.94 -20.16 13.48
N HIS A 25 3.97 -21.49 13.49
CA HIS A 25 4.60 -22.28 14.53
C HIS A 25 5.77 -23.04 13.93
N SER A 26 6.96 -22.90 14.54
CA SER A 26 8.16 -23.52 14.02
C SER A 26 8.86 -24.38 15.07
N TYR A 27 9.34 -25.54 14.63
CA TYR A 27 9.96 -26.54 15.49
C TYR A 27 11.26 -27.05 14.87
N VAL A 28 12.25 -27.29 15.73
CA VAL A 28 13.51 -27.95 15.40
C VAL A 28 13.72 -29.09 16.38
N ASN A 29 13.79 -30.34 15.90
CA ASN A 29 13.89 -31.53 16.75
C ASN A 29 12.84 -31.54 17.87
N ASN A 30 11.60 -31.17 17.54
CA ASN A 30 10.44 -31.04 18.44
C ASN A 30 10.56 -29.89 19.48
N ILE A 31 11.57 -29.05 19.40
CA ILE A 31 11.71 -27.86 20.25
C ILE A 31 11.02 -26.68 19.56
N ASN A 32 10.11 -26.02 20.26
CA ASN A 32 9.43 -24.83 19.72
C ASN A 32 10.40 -23.65 19.62
N THR A 33 10.63 -23.19 18.40
CA THR A 33 11.48 -22.04 18.08
C THR A 33 10.63 -20.79 17.86
N HIS A 34 10.06 -20.24 18.93
CA HIS A 34 9.10 -19.13 18.84
C HIS A 34 9.70 -17.83 18.28
N GLU A 35 11.01 -17.64 18.32
CA GLU A 35 11.72 -16.54 17.64
C GLU A 35 12.09 -16.90 16.18
N GLY A 36 11.71 -18.08 15.71
CA GLY A 36 11.96 -18.55 14.36
C GLY A 36 13.39 -19.02 14.12
N GLY A 37 14.00 -18.54 13.05
CA GLY A 37 15.34 -18.91 12.61
C GLY A 37 15.41 -19.22 11.13
N THR A 38 16.52 -19.85 10.72
CA THR A 38 16.85 -20.13 9.31
C THR A 38 15.82 -21.02 8.60
N HIS A 39 15.23 -22.00 9.30
CA HIS A 39 14.16 -22.86 8.74
C HIS A 39 12.90 -22.07 8.41
N LEU A 40 12.48 -21.13 9.29
CA LEU A 40 11.33 -20.28 9.05
C LEU A 40 11.60 -19.27 7.92
N THR A 41 12.81 -18.73 7.86
CA THR A 41 13.26 -17.88 6.75
C THR A 41 13.20 -18.64 5.42
N GLY A 42 13.72 -19.87 5.38
CA GLY A 42 13.66 -20.74 4.21
C GLY A 42 12.23 -21.04 3.75
N PHE A 43 11.33 -21.34 4.70
CA PHE A 43 9.91 -21.54 4.43
C PHE A 43 9.27 -20.32 3.76
N ARG A 44 9.44 -19.13 4.37
CA ARG A 44 8.87 -17.88 3.83
C ARG A 44 9.41 -17.56 2.43
N MET A 45 10.70 -17.78 2.20
CA MET A 45 11.32 -17.55 0.89
C MET A 45 10.81 -18.54 -0.17
N GLY A 46 10.77 -19.83 0.14
CA GLY A 46 10.28 -20.87 -0.76
C GLY A 46 8.82 -20.66 -1.14
N MET A 47 7.97 -20.43 -0.16
CA MET A 47 6.54 -20.18 -0.35
C MET A 47 6.28 -18.94 -1.21
N THR A 48 6.87 -17.80 -0.85
CA THR A 48 6.68 -16.54 -1.58
C THR A 48 7.12 -16.66 -3.03
N ARG A 49 8.30 -17.27 -3.27
CA ARG A 49 8.83 -17.46 -4.62
C ARG A 49 7.94 -18.38 -5.45
N THR A 50 7.49 -19.49 -4.87
CA THR A 50 6.67 -20.48 -5.61
C THR A 50 5.30 -19.94 -5.96
N LEU A 51 4.61 -19.31 -5.02
CA LEU A 51 3.31 -18.68 -5.27
C LEU A 51 3.40 -17.55 -6.30
N LYS A 52 4.47 -16.73 -6.22
CA LYS A 52 4.68 -15.66 -7.20
C LYS A 52 4.93 -16.22 -8.60
N ASN A 53 5.79 -17.22 -8.74
CA ASN A 53 6.08 -17.86 -10.01
C ASN A 53 4.84 -18.53 -10.62
N TYR A 54 4.05 -19.22 -9.80
CA TYR A 54 2.80 -19.83 -10.22
C TYR A 54 1.81 -18.76 -10.72
N ALA A 55 1.59 -17.72 -9.95
CA ALA A 55 0.69 -16.63 -10.32
C ALA A 55 1.11 -15.88 -11.59
N GLN A 56 2.43 -15.75 -11.85
CA GLN A 56 2.97 -15.20 -13.09
C GLN A 56 2.76 -16.14 -14.28
N LYS A 57 3.05 -17.43 -14.09
CA LYS A 57 2.85 -18.48 -15.13
C LYS A 57 1.40 -18.54 -15.61
N GLU A 58 0.46 -18.41 -14.68
CA GLU A 58 -0.98 -18.42 -14.95
C GLU A 58 -1.54 -17.05 -15.41
N GLY A 59 -0.70 -16.01 -15.58
CA GLY A 59 -1.13 -14.67 -16.01
C GLY A 59 -2.03 -13.94 -15.02
N MET A 60 -2.10 -14.41 -13.76
CA MET A 60 -3.01 -13.82 -12.74
C MET A 60 -2.55 -12.44 -12.28
N LEU A 61 -1.27 -12.10 -12.48
CA LEU A 61 -0.67 -10.84 -12.05
C LEU A 61 -0.67 -9.76 -13.13
N ASP A 62 -1.01 -10.07 -14.38
CA ASP A 62 -0.88 -9.16 -15.53
C ASP A 62 -1.70 -7.87 -15.42
N LYS A 63 -2.79 -7.91 -14.66
CA LYS A 63 -3.67 -6.76 -14.45
C LYS A 63 -3.24 -5.86 -13.28
N LEU A 64 -2.27 -6.30 -12.47
CA LEU A 64 -1.79 -5.53 -11.33
C LEU A 64 -0.81 -4.45 -11.80
N LYS A 65 -1.05 -3.23 -11.33
CA LYS A 65 -0.19 -2.07 -11.61
C LYS A 65 0.77 -1.73 -10.45
N PHE A 66 0.96 -2.66 -9.53
CA PHE A 66 1.80 -2.50 -8.34
C PHE A 66 2.40 -3.85 -7.94
N ASP A 67 3.49 -3.81 -7.19
CA ASP A 67 4.20 -5.01 -6.73
C ASP A 67 3.53 -5.64 -5.52
N ILE A 68 3.54 -6.98 -5.50
CA ILE A 68 3.13 -7.79 -4.35
C ILE A 68 4.32 -7.91 -3.40
N ALA A 69 4.13 -7.57 -2.15
CA ALA A 69 5.13 -7.72 -1.10
C ALA A 69 5.11 -9.14 -0.51
N GLY A 70 6.23 -9.54 0.11
CA GLY A 70 6.31 -10.84 0.77
C GLY A 70 5.26 -11.06 1.87
N ASP A 71 4.86 -9.98 2.54
CA ASP A 71 3.84 -10.03 3.59
C ASP A 71 2.45 -10.33 3.05
N ASP A 72 2.12 -9.88 1.83
CA ASP A 72 0.83 -10.16 1.19
C ASP A 72 0.60 -11.67 0.98
N PHE A 73 1.68 -12.44 0.75
CA PHE A 73 1.63 -13.90 0.63
C PHE A 73 1.37 -14.62 1.95
N ARG A 74 1.54 -13.93 3.09
CA ARG A 74 1.39 -14.51 4.42
C ARG A 74 0.12 -14.07 5.14
N GLU A 75 -0.63 -13.14 4.56
CA GLU A 75 -1.89 -12.70 5.12
C GLU A 75 -2.92 -13.84 5.14
N GLY A 76 -3.44 -14.16 6.32
CA GLY A 76 -4.36 -15.26 6.54
C GLY A 76 -3.71 -16.65 6.52
N LEU A 77 -2.37 -16.74 6.49
CA LEU A 77 -1.65 -18.01 6.55
C LEU A 77 -1.55 -18.51 7.99
N THR A 78 -1.94 -19.75 8.20
CA THR A 78 -1.60 -20.55 9.39
C THR A 78 -0.73 -21.70 8.94
N ALA A 79 0.47 -21.84 9.52
CA ALA A 79 1.36 -22.92 9.18
C ALA A 79 2.17 -23.42 10.38
N VAL A 80 2.48 -24.70 10.32
CA VAL A 80 3.41 -25.38 11.23
C VAL A 80 4.54 -25.92 10.38
N ILE A 81 5.77 -25.63 10.76
CA ILE A 81 6.97 -26.19 10.15
C ILE A 81 7.82 -26.89 11.19
N SER A 82 8.19 -28.13 10.92
CA SER A 82 9.07 -28.96 11.75
C SER A 82 10.23 -29.45 10.91
N VAL A 83 11.44 -29.28 11.43
CA VAL A 83 12.67 -29.78 10.80
C VAL A 83 13.46 -30.63 11.77
N LYS A 84 14.15 -31.65 11.26
CA LYS A 84 15.07 -32.46 12.04
C LYS A 84 16.49 -32.19 11.57
N VAL A 85 17.32 -31.60 12.44
CA VAL A 85 18.68 -31.20 12.19
C VAL A 85 19.62 -32.03 13.09
N GLN A 86 20.66 -32.65 12.54
CA GLN A 86 21.57 -33.52 13.31
C GLN A 86 22.33 -32.73 14.38
N GLU A 87 22.86 -31.57 14.00
CA GLU A 87 23.63 -30.69 14.91
C GLU A 87 23.02 -29.29 14.92
N PRO A 88 21.92 -29.08 15.66
CA PRO A 88 21.23 -27.78 15.64
C PRO A 88 22.04 -26.75 16.45
N GLN A 89 22.34 -25.64 15.81
CA GLN A 89 22.93 -24.46 16.42
C GLN A 89 21.83 -23.43 16.71
N PHE A 90 21.62 -23.17 17.98
CA PHE A 90 20.63 -22.19 18.42
C PHE A 90 21.28 -20.88 18.85
N GLU A 91 20.59 -19.78 18.59
CA GLU A 91 20.96 -18.50 19.18
C GLU A 91 20.48 -18.49 20.65
N GLY A 92 21.42 -18.62 21.57
CA GLY A 92 21.19 -18.63 23.00
C GLY A 92 20.79 -19.98 23.62
N GLN A 93 20.87 -20.05 24.96
CA GLN A 93 20.63 -21.26 25.74
C GLN A 93 19.15 -21.70 25.76
N THR A 94 18.23 -20.79 25.51
CA THR A 94 16.77 -21.05 25.50
C THR A 94 16.30 -21.78 24.24
N LYS A 95 17.17 -21.94 23.24
CA LYS A 95 16.90 -22.65 21.97
C LYS A 95 15.69 -22.12 21.19
N THR A 96 15.43 -20.82 21.30
CA THR A 96 14.25 -20.15 20.74
C THR A 96 14.38 -19.83 19.25
N LYS A 97 15.62 -19.80 18.73
CA LYS A 97 15.92 -19.43 17.35
C LYS A 97 17.04 -20.30 16.75
N LEU A 98 16.79 -20.86 15.57
CA LEU A 98 17.77 -21.68 14.86
C LEU A 98 18.72 -20.80 14.04
N GLY A 99 20.04 -21.06 14.17
CA GLY A 99 21.10 -20.32 13.50
C GLY A 99 21.73 -21.02 12.28
N ASN A 100 21.54 -22.33 12.11
CA ASN A 100 22.15 -23.11 11.02
C ASN A 100 21.89 -22.54 9.63
N SER A 101 22.90 -22.01 8.95
CA SER A 101 22.72 -21.33 7.65
C SER A 101 22.31 -22.27 6.52
N GLU A 102 22.74 -23.53 6.54
CA GLU A 102 22.44 -24.56 5.56
C GLU A 102 20.96 -25.01 5.56
N VAL A 103 20.25 -24.80 6.65
CA VAL A 103 18.85 -25.20 6.78
C VAL A 103 17.93 -24.31 5.91
N SER A 104 18.22 -23.02 5.78
CA SER A 104 17.39 -22.11 5.00
C SER A 104 17.27 -22.49 3.52
N PRO A 105 18.35 -22.75 2.77
CA PRO A 105 18.23 -23.19 1.38
C PRO A 105 17.58 -24.58 1.24
N ALA A 106 17.86 -25.51 2.16
CA ALA A 106 17.25 -26.83 2.13
C ALA A 106 15.73 -26.77 2.28
N VAL A 107 15.25 -26.04 3.28
CA VAL A 107 13.82 -25.80 3.50
C VAL A 107 13.18 -25.05 2.33
N SER A 108 13.83 -24.01 1.82
CA SER A 108 13.32 -23.25 0.68
C SER A 108 13.16 -24.11 -0.57
N ALA A 109 14.09 -25.02 -0.83
CA ALA A 109 14.01 -25.96 -1.95
C ALA A 109 12.87 -26.98 -1.77
N ALA A 110 12.76 -27.58 -0.59
CA ALA A 110 11.70 -28.54 -0.27
C ALA A 110 10.30 -27.91 -0.39
N VAL A 111 10.11 -26.73 0.22
CA VAL A 111 8.85 -25.97 0.12
C VAL A 111 8.51 -25.66 -1.32
N SER A 112 9.50 -25.23 -2.12
CA SER A 112 9.24 -24.89 -3.53
C SER A 112 8.80 -26.10 -4.33
N GLU A 113 9.42 -27.26 -4.14
CA GLU A 113 9.06 -28.49 -4.84
C GLU A 113 7.66 -28.98 -4.44
N ILE A 114 7.43 -29.11 -3.14
CA ILE A 114 6.16 -29.58 -2.58
C ILE A 114 4.99 -28.69 -2.99
N LEU A 115 5.19 -27.37 -2.86
CA LEU A 115 4.13 -26.41 -3.14
C LEU A 115 3.88 -26.30 -4.66
N THR A 116 4.90 -26.42 -5.50
CA THR A 116 4.72 -26.44 -6.96
C THR A 116 3.85 -27.61 -7.38
N ASN A 117 4.17 -28.82 -6.91
CA ASN A 117 3.39 -30.01 -7.20
C ASN A 117 1.93 -29.85 -6.74
N TYR A 118 1.73 -29.39 -5.52
CA TYR A 118 0.40 -29.16 -4.97
C TYR A 118 -0.43 -28.16 -5.80
N LEU A 119 0.16 -27.03 -6.18
CA LEU A 119 -0.54 -26.00 -6.97
C LEU A 119 -0.91 -26.49 -8.37
N GLU A 120 -0.06 -27.33 -8.99
CA GLU A 120 -0.32 -27.93 -10.32
C GLU A 120 -1.41 -29.02 -10.22
N GLU A 121 -1.47 -29.80 -9.16
CA GLU A 121 -2.47 -30.82 -8.93
C GLU A 121 -3.84 -30.25 -8.52
N HIS A 122 -3.86 -29.08 -7.85
CA HIS A 122 -5.06 -28.46 -7.28
C HIS A 122 -5.32 -27.05 -7.79
N PRO A 123 -5.55 -26.84 -9.10
CA PRO A 123 -5.62 -25.50 -9.70
C PRO A 123 -6.75 -24.62 -9.15
N LYS A 124 -7.83 -25.20 -8.67
CA LYS A 124 -8.93 -24.44 -8.04
C LYS A 124 -8.51 -23.82 -6.70
N GLU A 125 -7.82 -24.57 -5.87
CA GLU A 125 -7.30 -24.12 -4.59
C GLU A 125 -6.14 -23.14 -4.79
N ALA A 126 -5.26 -23.43 -5.74
CA ALA A 126 -4.17 -22.54 -6.14
C ALA A 126 -4.71 -21.15 -6.53
N LYS A 127 -5.79 -21.12 -7.33
CA LYS A 127 -6.44 -19.86 -7.68
C LYS A 127 -6.99 -19.12 -6.47
N GLN A 128 -7.66 -19.80 -5.54
CA GLN A 128 -8.18 -19.20 -4.32
C GLN A 128 -7.06 -18.58 -3.45
N ILE A 129 -5.93 -19.29 -3.32
CA ILE A 129 -4.76 -18.79 -2.60
C ILE A 129 -4.22 -17.52 -3.27
N VAL A 130 -4.01 -17.53 -4.59
CA VAL A 130 -3.50 -16.39 -5.34
C VAL A 130 -4.47 -15.22 -5.31
N ASP A 131 -5.78 -15.46 -5.45
CA ASP A 131 -6.81 -14.42 -5.34
C ASP A 131 -6.78 -13.75 -3.95
N LYS A 132 -6.54 -14.52 -2.88
CA LYS A 132 -6.36 -13.98 -1.52
C LYS A 132 -5.12 -13.10 -1.43
N VAL A 133 -3.99 -13.51 -2.00
CA VAL A 133 -2.75 -12.72 -2.06
C VAL A 133 -2.97 -11.41 -2.82
N ILE A 134 -3.65 -11.46 -3.97
CA ILE A 134 -3.98 -10.27 -4.76
C ILE A 134 -4.88 -9.31 -3.98
N LEU A 135 -5.85 -9.84 -3.24
CA LEU A 135 -6.72 -9.05 -2.38
C LEU A 135 -5.94 -8.34 -1.27
N ALA A 136 -5.04 -9.05 -0.58
CA ALA A 136 -4.15 -8.49 0.44
C ALA A 136 -3.27 -7.36 -0.12
N ALA A 137 -2.61 -7.60 -1.26
CA ALA A 137 -1.78 -6.61 -1.95
C ALA A 137 -2.58 -5.37 -2.37
N THR A 138 -3.81 -5.57 -2.86
CA THR A 138 -4.72 -4.49 -3.27
C THR A 138 -5.14 -3.65 -2.07
N ALA A 139 -5.51 -4.29 -0.96
CA ALA A 139 -5.89 -3.62 0.29
C ALA A 139 -4.71 -2.81 0.85
N ARG A 140 -3.50 -3.38 0.90
CA ARG A 140 -2.29 -2.69 1.32
C ARG A 140 -1.98 -1.47 0.45
N HIS A 141 -2.08 -1.63 -0.89
CA HIS A 141 -1.85 -0.55 -1.84
C HIS A 141 -2.89 0.57 -1.67
N ALA A 142 -4.17 0.23 -1.50
CA ALA A 142 -5.25 1.19 -1.25
C ALA A 142 -5.03 1.94 0.08
N ALA A 143 -4.66 1.23 1.15
CA ALA A 143 -4.36 1.83 2.45
C ALA A 143 -3.16 2.78 2.38
N ARG A 144 -2.09 2.41 1.66
CA ARG A 144 -0.93 3.29 1.43
C ARG A 144 -1.34 4.55 0.68
N LYS A 145 -2.10 4.39 -0.41
CA LYS A 145 -2.59 5.53 -1.20
C LYS A 145 -3.49 6.46 -0.37
N ALA A 146 -4.33 5.92 0.50
CA ALA A 146 -5.15 6.71 1.41
C ALA A 146 -4.29 7.49 2.42
N ARG A 147 -3.26 6.84 3.02
CA ARG A 147 -2.32 7.52 3.92
C ARG A 147 -1.55 8.64 3.21
N ASP A 148 -1.05 8.37 2.00
CA ASP A 148 -0.34 9.37 1.19
C ASP A 148 -1.24 10.56 0.86
N LEU A 149 -2.53 10.33 0.59
CA LEU A 149 -3.52 11.40 0.39
C LEU A 149 -3.73 12.23 1.66
N VAL A 150 -3.89 11.59 2.81
CA VAL A 150 -4.03 12.28 4.10
C VAL A 150 -2.77 13.09 4.43
N GLN A 151 -1.58 12.51 4.27
CA GLN A 151 -0.33 13.24 4.49
C GLN A 151 -0.18 14.44 3.55
N ARG A 152 -0.54 14.29 2.27
CA ARG A 152 -0.56 15.41 1.31
C ARG A 152 -1.58 16.48 1.69
N GLN A 153 -2.76 16.09 2.18
CA GLN A 153 -3.75 17.03 2.68
C GLN A 153 -3.27 17.78 3.92
N THR A 154 -2.56 17.11 4.84
CA THR A 154 -1.98 17.75 6.02
C THR A 154 -0.84 18.71 5.63
N ILE A 155 -0.02 18.36 4.66
CA ILE A 155 1.04 19.22 4.12
C ILE A 155 0.43 20.41 3.36
N LEU A 156 -0.68 20.21 2.63
CA LEU A 156 -1.40 21.29 1.93
C LEU A 156 -2.17 22.21 2.91
N GLY A 157 -2.60 21.66 4.06
CA GLY A 157 -3.22 22.46 5.14
C GLY A 157 -2.23 23.32 5.93
N VAL A 158 -0.92 23.02 5.84
CA VAL A 158 0.19 23.78 6.46
C VAL A 158 0.99 24.55 5.41
N ALA A 159 0.96 24.11 4.14
CA ALA A 159 1.57 24.84 3.03
C ALA A 159 0.68 26.02 2.66
N GLY A 160 1.23 27.22 2.85
CA GLY A 160 0.56 28.48 2.56
C GLY A 160 -0.12 28.54 1.19
N LEU A 161 -0.90 29.57 1.00
CA LEU A 161 -1.65 29.90 -0.21
C LEU A 161 -0.88 29.58 -1.50
N PRO A 162 -1.57 29.16 -2.58
CA PRO A 162 -0.90 28.89 -3.87
C PRO A 162 0.02 30.05 -4.25
N GLY A 163 1.27 29.76 -4.60
CA GLY A 163 2.28 30.79 -4.91
C GLY A 163 1.89 31.75 -6.03
N LYS A 164 0.82 31.44 -6.79
CA LYS A 164 0.24 32.28 -7.83
C LYS A 164 -0.92 33.17 -7.35
N LEU A 165 -1.49 32.87 -6.17
CA LEU A 165 -2.58 33.67 -5.62
C LEU A 165 -2.08 35.04 -5.20
N ALA A 166 -2.69 36.09 -5.73
CA ALA A 166 -2.56 37.41 -5.18
C ALA A 166 -3.71 37.64 -4.20
N ASP A 167 -3.50 37.37 -2.93
CA ASP A 167 -4.50 37.44 -1.86
C ASP A 167 -4.92 38.88 -1.56
N CYS A 168 -6.11 39.04 -0.98
CA CYS A 168 -6.59 40.29 -0.41
C CYS A 168 -6.13 40.44 1.06
N SER A 169 -6.20 41.63 1.58
CA SER A 169 -5.76 41.90 2.96
C SER A 169 -6.87 41.70 4.02
N SER A 170 -8.13 41.73 3.62
CA SER A 170 -9.26 41.42 4.50
C SER A 170 -9.33 39.91 4.79
N ASN A 171 -9.74 39.56 6.01
CA ASN A 171 -9.98 38.18 6.46
C ASN A 171 -11.49 37.87 6.60
N ASP A 172 -12.36 38.80 6.25
CA ASP A 172 -13.82 38.62 6.31
C ASP A 172 -14.33 38.03 5.00
N PRO A 173 -14.73 36.73 4.96
CA PRO A 173 -15.21 36.09 3.76
C PRO A 173 -16.44 36.73 3.15
N SER A 174 -17.24 37.44 3.96
CA SER A 174 -18.51 38.04 3.51
C SER A 174 -18.32 39.23 2.56
N ILE A 175 -17.14 39.83 2.55
CA ILE A 175 -16.80 41.00 1.72
C ILE A 175 -15.64 40.72 0.73
N CYS A 176 -15.00 39.55 0.82
CA CYS A 176 -13.91 39.17 -0.05
C CYS A 176 -14.39 38.49 -1.33
N GLU A 177 -13.70 38.75 -2.44
CA GLU A 177 -13.99 38.20 -3.75
C GLU A 177 -12.75 37.51 -4.35
N LEU A 178 -12.94 36.31 -4.92
CA LEU A 178 -11.90 35.61 -5.66
C LEU A 178 -12.16 35.69 -7.17
N PHE A 179 -11.26 36.33 -7.90
CA PHE A 179 -11.29 36.38 -9.36
C PHE A 179 -10.37 35.31 -9.97
N LEU A 180 -10.98 34.42 -10.75
CA LEU A 180 -10.26 33.44 -11.55
C LEU A 180 -9.99 34.01 -12.93
N VAL A 181 -8.73 34.09 -13.33
CA VAL A 181 -8.32 34.67 -14.61
C VAL A 181 -7.50 33.68 -15.45
N GLU A 182 -7.64 33.76 -16.78
CA GLU A 182 -6.93 32.88 -17.69
C GLU A 182 -5.48 33.37 -17.89
N GLY A 183 -4.52 32.58 -17.40
CA GLY A 183 -3.11 32.77 -17.62
C GLY A 183 -2.43 33.89 -16.81
N ASP A 184 -1.13 33.85 -16.82
CA ASP A 184 -0.29 34.76 -16.02
C ASP A 184 -0.34 36.20 -16.52
N SER A 185 -0.58 36.43 -17.82
CA SER A 185 -0.67 37.81 -18.42
C SER A 185 -1.92 38.51 -17.92
N ALA A 186 -3.10 37.86 -18.01
CA ALA A 186 -4.33 38.45 -17.48
C ALA A 186 -4.27 38.61 -15.96
N GLY A 187 -3.63 37.64 -15.26
CA GLY A 187 -3.34 37.74 -13.84
C GLY A 187 -2.52 38.96 -13.46
N GLY A 188 -1.50 39.31 -14.25
CA GLY A 188 -0.68 40.50 -14.03
C GLY A 188 -1.49 41.79 -14.13
N THR A 189 -2.31 41.94 -15.18
CA THR A 189 -3.18 43.10 -15.38
C THR A 189 -4.23 43.22 -14.29
N ALA A 190 -4.90 42.08 -13.95
CA ALA A 190 -5.91 42.05 -12.89
C ALA A 190 -5.34 42.43 -11.52
N LYS A 191 -4.11 41.98 -11.19
CA LYS A 191 -3.38 42.37 -9.96
C LYS A 191 -3.15 43.86 -9.83
N GLN A 192 -2.92 44.55 -10.96
CA GLN A 192 -2.67 46.02 -10.97
C GLN A 192 -3.95 46.79 -10.75
N GLY A 193 -5.09 46.33 -11.34
CA GLY A 193 -6.37 47.04 -11.31
C GLY A 193 -7.29 46.69 -10.16
N ARG A 194 -6.96 45.67 -9.32
CA ARG A 194 -7.85 45.17 -8.24
C ARG A 194 -7.89 46.12 -7.03
N ASP A 195 -8.94 46.04 -6.29
CA ASP A 195 -8.95 46.45 -4.90
C ASP A 195 -8.19 45.43 -4.06
N ARG A 196 -7.08 45.85 -3.45
CA ARG A 196 -6.22 44.98 -2.64
C ARG A 196 -6.83 44.59 -1.32
N GLU A 197 -7.82 45.31 -0.84
CA GLU A 197 -8.46 45.08 0.43
C GLU A 197 -9.42 43.88 0.35
N HIS A 198 -10.20 43.80 -0.72
CA HIS A 198 -11.31 42.84 -0.82
C HIS A 198 -11.15 41.85 -1.98
N GLN A 199 -10.30 42.10 -2.97
CA GLN A 199 -10.19 41.30 -4.19
C GLN A 199 -8.90 40.50 -4.27
N ALA A 200 -9.05 39.18 -4.37
CA ALA A 200 -7.97 38.22 -4.63
C ALA A 200 -7.99 37.78 -6.10
N ILE A 201 -6.80 37.54 -6.69
CA ILE A 201 -6.66 37.12 -8.08
C ILE A 201 -5.91 35.76 -8.11
N LEU A 202 -6.51 34.76 -8.73
CA LEU A 202 -5.89 33.45 -8.98
C LEU A 202 -5.79 33.20 -10.48
N PRO A 203 -4.60 33.28 -11.09
CA PRO A 203 -4.41 32.91 -12.49
C PRO A 203 -4.40 31.38 -12.63
N LEU A 204 -5.20 30.88 -13.57
CA LEU A 204 -5.30 29.46 -13.93
C LEU A 204 -4.57 29.20 -15.26
N ARG A 205 -3.84 28.10 -15.37
CA ARG A 205 -3.11 27.74 -16.59
C ARG A 205 -3.90 26.76 -17.46
N GLY A 206 -4.13 27.14 -18.72
CA GLY A 206 -4.65 26.26 -19.75
C GLY A 206 -6.08 25.83 -19.52
N LYS A 207 -6.49 24.76 -20.17
CA LYS A 207 -7.85 24.19 -20.05
C LYS A 207 -8.00 23.47 -18.73
N ILE A 208 -8.95 23.91 -17.92
CA ILE A 208 -9.31 23.26 -16.67
C ILE A 208 -9.97 21.90 -16.97
N LEU A 209 -9.69 20.92 -16.13
CA LEU A 209 -10.29 19.59 -16.23
C LEU A 209 -11.82 19.68 -16.10
N ASN A 210 -12.55 19.03 -17.01
CA ASN A 210 -14.00 18.89 -16.88
C ASN A 210 -14.31 17.90 -15.75
N VAL A 211 -14.68 18.43 -14.59
CA VAL A 211 -14.91 17.65 -13.37
C VAL A 211 -16.13 16.72 -13.44
N GLU A 212 -17.13 17.04 -14.27
CA GLU A 212 -18.32 16.19 -14.45
C GLU A 212 -18.01 14.92 -15.24
N LYS A 213 -17.07 15.01 -16.20
CA LYS A 213 -16.67 13.88 -17.05
C LYS A 213 -15.43 13.13 -16.53
N ALA A 214 -14.71 13.71 -15.58
CA ALA A 214 -13.48 13.13 -15.06
C ALA A 214 -13.76 12.22 -13.87
N MET A 215 -12.98 11.14 -13.77
CA MET A 215 -13.00 10.28 -12.58
C MET A 215 -12.49 11.06 -11.36
N GLN A 216 -13.09 10.85 -10.19
CA GLN A 216 -12.81 11.58 -8.96
C GLN A 216 -11.31 11.66 -8.62
N HIS A 217 -10.54 10.58 -8.83
CA HIS A 217 -9.10 10.60 -8.58
C HIS A 217 -8.35 11.59 -9.49
N ARG A 218 -8.80 11.80 -10.76
CA ARG A 218 -8.21 12.79 -11.68
C ARG A 218 -8.51 14.22 -11.26
N VAL A 219 -9.72 14.45 -10.74
CA VAL A 219 -10.10 15.75 -10.19
C VAL A 219 -9.19 16.11 -9.03
N LEU A 220 -8.98 15.16 -8.11
CA LEU A 220 -8.11 15.32 -6.95
C LEU A 220 -6.62 15.43 -7.30
N ASP A 221 -6.18 14.92 -8.44
CA ASP A 221 -4.79 15.02 -8.89
C ASP A 221 -4.51 16.30 -9.69
N SER A 222 -5.53 17.00 -10.17
CA SER A 222 -5.39 18.25 -10.94
C SER A 222 -4.83 19.38 -10.07
N ALA A 223 -3.67 19.93 -10.50
CA ALA A 223 -3.02 21.05 -9.80
C ALA A 223 -3.90 22.31 -9.77
N GLU A 224 -4.60 22.61 -10.86
CA GLU A 224 -5.46 23.79 -10.94
C GLU A 224 -6.68 23.67 -10.04
N ILE A 225 -7.30 22.49 -9.95
CA ILE A 225 -8.39 22.22 -9.01
C ILE A 225 -7.90 22.33 -7.56
N LYS A 226 -6.74 21.78 -7.23
CA LYS A 226 -6.13 21.90 -5.90
C LYS A 226 -5.88 23.37 -5.54
N ASN A 227 -5.38 24.17 -6.49
CA ASN A 227 -5.15 25.60 -6.28
C ASN A 227 -6.45 26.34 -5.95
N ILE A 228 -7.57 26.01 -6.63
CA ILE A 228 -8.88 26.62 -6.36
C ILE A 228 -9.34 26.25 -4.93
N TYR A 229 -9.33 24.97 -4.55
CA TYR A 229 -9.70 24.56 -3.20
C TYR A 229 -8.85 25.21 -2.11
N THR A 230 -7.53 25.28 -2.32
CA THR A 230 -6.62 25.91 -1.38
C THR A 230 -6.85 27.42 -1.28
N ALA A 231 -7.10 28.09 -2.42
CA ALA A 231 -7.44 29.50 -2.43
C ALA A 231 -8.73 29.77 -1.64
N LEU A 232 -9.78 29.04 -1.93
CA LEU A 232 -11.06 29.15 -1.23
C LEU A 232 -10.99 28.80 0.26
N GLY A 233 -9.96 28.09 0.70
CA GLY A 233 -9.85 27.60 2.08
C GLY A 233 -10.80 26.44 2.38
N VAL A 234 -11.32 25.77 1.34
CA VAL A 234 -12.22 24.63 1.49
C VAL A 234 -11.48 23.31 1.30
N SER A 235 -11.93 22.25 1.98
CA SER A 235 -11.42 20.90 1.79
C SER A 235 -12.56 19.94 1.44
N ILE A 236 -12.22 18.91 0.67
CA ILE A 236 -13.17 17.82 0.39
C ILE A 236 -13.29 16.99 1.68
N GLY A 237 -14.52 16.67 2.10
CA GLY A 237 -14.80 15.89 3.29
C GLY A 237 -14.11 14.53 3.33
N THR A 238 -13.96 13.94 4.51
CA THR A 238 -13.38 12.62 4.75
C THR A 238 -14.25 11.50 4.18
N ALA A 239 -13.73 10.27 4.17
CA ALA A 239 -14.27 9.11 3.44
C ALA A 239 -15.76 8.77 3.67
N GLU A 240 -16.37 9.22 4.76
CA GLU A 240 -17.80 9.02 5.05
C GLU A 240 -18.70 10.04 4.34
N ASP A 241 -18.14 11.21 3.96
CA ASP A 241 -18.89 12.28 3.31
C ASP A 241 -18.08 12.90 2.16
N SER A 242 -17.64 12.03 1.22
CA SER A 242 -16.74 12.41 0.12
C SER A 242 -17.31 13.43 -0.87
N LYS A 243 -18.58 13.82 -0.72
CA LYS A 243 -19.27 14.84 -1.54
C LYS A 243 -19.48 16.16 -0.82
N ALA A 244 -19.32 16.21 0.50
CA ALA A 244 -19.48 17.44 1.26
C ALA A 244 -18.18 18.25 1.28
N LEU A 245 -18.25 19.53 0.96
CA LEU A 245 -17.15 20.48 1.13
C LEU A 245 -17.15 20.98 2.58
N ASN A 246 -15.99 20.93 3.22
CA ASN A 246 -15.81 21.60 4.52
C ASN A 246 -15.60 23.09 4.28
N MET A 247 -16.55 23.88 4.73
CA MET A 247 -16.62 25.35 4.55
C MET A 247 -16.14 26.14 5.77
N GLU A 248 -15.66 25.47 6.84
CA GLU A 248 -15.28 26.14 8.10
C GLU A 248 -14.15 27.18 7.94
N LYS A 249 -13.34 27.03 6.91
CA LYS A 249 -12.20 27.91 6.62
C LYS A 249 -12.37 28.65 5.28
N LEU A 250 -13.63 28.86 4.86
CA LEU A 250 -13.92 29.62 3.66
C LEU A 250 -13.28 31.02 3.76
N ARG A 251 -12.67 31.47 2.68
CA ARG A 251 -11.91 32.73 2.65
C ARG A 251 -12.55 33.82 1.78
N TYR A 252 -13.40 33.41 0.80
CA TYR A 252 -14.02 34.32 -0.16
C TYR A 252 -15.48 33.98 -0.39
#